data_0cf83c29be56b287dd2285517a730e1f
#
_entry.id   0cf83c29be56b287dd2285517a730e1f
#
_cell.length_a   1.000
_cell.length_b   1.000
_cell.length_c   1.000
_cell.angle_alpha   90.00
_cell.angle_beta   90.00
_cell.angle_gamma   90.00
#
_symmetry.space_group_name_H-M   'P 1'
#
loop_
_entity.id
_entity.type
_entity.pdbx_description
1 polymer ?
#
loop_
_entity_poly.entity_id
_entity_poly.type
_entity_poly.pdbx_seq_one_letter_code
_entity_poly.pdbx_strand_id
1 'polypeptide(L)'
;MYSIIAEGLGRQFGDRWAVRDLNLQIELGEVFGLLGPNGAGKTTTMRMLGGLIAPSVGKATVCGHDVATNTTAVRERVGILTESPGLYENLSAEKNLEFFAKLYGLDQKFARQQIERYLRLLGLWERRKDPSGTFSKGMKQKLSMARALLHEPPVLILDEPTSALDPEGAKQVRDFVQELKGEGRTVIYCTHNLAEAQSLCDRVAIIKRALIRVGTPRELQQALYGRKVEIRVTNAEPAVYCSDGVEAGGEMTMNDLAVLASTVRGVGDVVVAGERLLVSMLDPDAITPYVVRELVLRGADLSRVAEVEYPLEMAYLDLISRYDTDGLADSMLAESRLQEALV
;
A
#
# COMPACT_ATOMS: atom_id res chain seq x y z
N MET A 1 10.37 17.07 -2.00
CA MET A 1 9.31 18.02 -2.43
C MET A 1 7.99 17.27 -2.47
N TYR A 2 6.92 17.84 -1.89
CA TYR A 2 5.63 17.15 -1.84
C TYR A 2 4.74 17.54 -3.02
N SER A 3 4.11 16.54 -3.63
CA SER A 3 3.11 16.72 -4.67
C SER A 3 1.71 16.93 -4.07
N ILE A 4 1.46 16.34 -2.89
CA ILE A 4 0.20 16.48 -2.17
C ILE A 4 0.47 16.73 -0.69
N ILE A 5 -0.22 17.71 -0.11
CA ILE A 5 -0.21 18.00 1.33
C ILE A 5 -1.66 18.13 1.79
N ALA A 6 -2.04 17.41 2.84
CA ALA A 6 -3.33 17.55 3.52
C ALA A 6 -3.08 17.81 5.01
N GLU A 7 -3.79 18.79 5.58
CA GLU A 7 -3.65 19.23 6.98
C GLU A 7 -5.05 19.32 7.60
N GLY A 8 -5.32 18.47 8.57
CA GLY A 8 -6.61 18.37 9.26
C GLY A 8 -7.79 18.14 8.32
N LEU A 9 -7.55 17.53 7.14
CA LEU A 9 -8.53 17.41 6.08
C LEU A 9 -9.70 16.52 6.51
N GLY A 10 -10.92 17.02 6.37
CA GLY A 10 -12.12 16.28 6.75
C GLY A 10 -13.34 16.58 5.89
N ARG A 11 -14.22 15.57 5.77
CA ARG A 11 -15.49 15.68 5.07
C ARG A 11 -16.61 15.04 5.88
N GLN A 12 -17.65 15.83 6.11
CA GLN A 12 -18.89 15.43 6.76
C GLN A 12 -20.04 15.45 5.76
N PHE A 13 -20.91 14.45 5.83
CA PHE A 13 -22.18 14.37 5.10
C PHE A 13 -23.32 14.23 6.10
N GLY A 14 -24.15 15.26 6.25
CA GLY A 14 -25.10 15.37 7.35
C GLY A 14 -24.36 15.28 8.70
N ASP A 15 -24.77 14.38 9.58
CA ASP A 15 -24.15 14.18 10.89
C ASP A 15 -22.98 13.17 10.87
N ARG A 16 -22.70 12.57 9.70
CA ARG A 16 -21.69 11.51 9.60
C ARG A 16 -20.39 12.01 8.99
N TRP A 17 -19.30 11.82 9.72
CA TRP A 17 -17.96 12.01 9.18
C TRP A 17 -17.55 10.84 8.26
N ALA A 18 -17.23 11.15 7.02
CA ALA A 18 -16.62 10.20 6.08
C ALA A 18 -15.10 10.17 6.22
N VAL A 19 -14.50 11.35 6.48
CA VAL A 19 -13.07 11.51 6.77
C VAL A 19 -12.94 12.59 7.82
N ARG A 20 -12.08 12.38 8.81
CA ARG A 20 -11.82 13.32 9.90
C ARG A 20 -10.33 13.42 10.16
N ASP A 21 -9.83 14.65 10.29
CA ASP A 21 -8.45 14.97 10.70
C ASP A 21 -7.38 14.19 9.93
N LEU A 22 -7.49 14.15 8.60
CA LEU A 22 -6.50 13.50 7.75
C LEU A 22 -5.30 14.41 7.55
N ASN A 23 -4.14 13.99 8.05
CA ASN A 23 -2.86 14.65 7.87
C ASN A 23 -1.97 13.75 6.99
N LEU A 24 -1.62 14.22 5.79
CA LEU A 24 -0.94 13.42 4.79
C LEU A 24 0.02 14.24 3.96
N GLN A 25 1.19 13.68 3.66
CA GLN A 25 2.17 14.25 2.75
C GLN A 25 2.64 13.18 1.79
N ILE A 26 2.49 13.42 0.48
CA ILE A 26 2.90 12.50 -0.59
C ILE A 26 4.00 13.18 -1.41
N GLU A 27 5.11 12.49 -1.59
CA GLU A 27 6.27 13.00 -2.29
C GLU A 27 6.05 13.01 -3.82
N LEU A 28 6.83 13.82 -4.51
CA LEU A 28 6.82 13.85 -5.97
C LEU A 28 7.40 12.54 -6.52
N GLY A 29 6.69 11.91 -7.47
CA GLY A 29 7.12 10.65 -8.08
C GLY A 29 6.88 9.42 -7.21
N GLU A 30 6.16 9.56 -6.09
CA GLU A 30 5.84 8.45 -5.18
C GLU A 30 4.61 7.67 -5.66
N VAL A 31 4.64 6.35 -5.54
CA VAL A 31 3.45 5.50 -5.57
C VAL A 31 2.97 5.30 -4.14
N PHE A 32 1.89 5.97 -3.80
CA PHE A 32 1.35 6.02 -2.43
C PHE A 32 0.07 5.20 -2.32
N GLY A 33 0.09 4.17 -1.47
CA GLY A 33 -1.06 3.31 -1.20
C GLY A 33 -2.05 3.94 -0.21
N LEU A 34 -3.34 3.93 -0.53
CA LEU A 34 -4.40 4.31 0.41
C LEU A 34 -5.25 3.09 0.74
N LEU A 35 -5.04 2.53 1.93
CA LEU A 35 -5.62 1.26 2.38
C LEU A 35 -6.69 1.50 3.45
N GLY A 36 -7.68 0.64 3.49
CA GLY A 36 -8.72 0.69 4.51
C GLY A 36 -9.94 -0.14 4.11
N PRO A 37 -10.81 -0.51 5.06
CA PRO A 37 -12.01 -1.28 4.77
C PRO A 37 -13.02 -0.47 3.93
N ASN A 38 -14.08 -1.13 3.48
CA ASN A 38 -15.18 -0.43 2.81
C ASN A 38 -15.81 0.60 3.76
N GLY A 39 -16.02 1.81 3.25
CA GLY A 39 -16.51 2.92 4.06
C GLY A 39 -15.46 3.62 4.94
N ALA A 40 -14.18 3.29 4.79
CA ALA A 40 -13.06 3.93 5.50
C ALA A 40 -12.81 5.39 5.11
N GLY A 41 -13.41 5.86 4.01
CA GLY A 41 -13.21 7.22 3.52
C GLY A 41 -12.25 7.35 2.33
N LYS A 42 -11.73 6.23 1.78
CA LYS A 42 -10.79 6.25 0.63
C LYS A 42 -11.32 7.07 -0.55
N THR A 43 -12.48 6.70 -1.09
CA THR A 43 -13.11 7.40 -2.22
C THR A 43 -13.43 8.86 -1.90
N THR A 44 -13.82 9.17 -0.66
CA THR A 44 -14.06 10.56 -0.22
C THR A 44 -12.77 11.36 -0.20
N THR A 45 -11.69 10.80 0.33
CA THR A 45 -10.35 11.42 0.33
C THR A 45 -9.89 11.70 -1.10
N MET A 46 -9.99 10.72 -1.99
CA MET A 46 -9.63 10.90 -3.40
C MET A 46 -10.43 11.99 -4.08
N ARG A 47 -11.74 12.05 -3.83
CA ARG A 47 -12.61 13.09 -4.41
C ARG A 47 -12.25 14.49 -3.90
N MET A 48 -11.84 14.62 -2.63
CA MET A 48 -11.34 15.89 -2.10
C MET A 48 -10.01 16.27 -2.75
N LEU A 49 -9.05 15.37 -2.79
CA LEU A 49 -7.73 15.62 -3.41
C LEU A 49 -7.83 15.90 -4.91
N GLY A 50 -8.76 15.26 -5.60
CA GLY A 50 -9.03 15.52 -7.01
C GLY A 50 -9.88 16.78 -7.32
N GLY A 51 -10.22 17.59 -6.31
CA GLY A 51 -11.04 18.78 -6.47
C GLY A 51 -12.47 18.50 -6.97
N LEU A 52 -13.02 17.30 -6.71
CA LEU A 52 -14.37 16.89 -7.07
C LEU A 52 -15.40 17.26 -6.00
N ILE A 53 -14.99 17.27 -4.73
CA ILE A 53 -15.79 17.73 -3.60
C ILE A 53 -14.94 18.60 -2.69
N ALA A 54 -15.52 19.67 -2.15
CA ALA A 54 -14.83 20.51 -1.18
C ALA A 54 -14.70 19.81 0.18
N PRO A 55 -13.61 19.99 0.92
CA PRO A 55 -13.53 19.58 2.31
C PRO A 55 -14.53 20.35 3.18
N SER A 56 -14.98 19.77 4.29
CA SER A 56 -15.79 20.46 5.30
C SER A 56 -14.90 21.20 6.31
N VAL A 57 -13.71 20.68 6.57
CA VAL A 57 -12.68 21.26 7.47
C VAL A 57 -11.29 20.92 6.94
N GLY A 58 -10.30 21.68 7.43
CA GLY A 58 -8.90 21.51 7.03
C GLY A 58 -8.62 22.00 5.61
N LYS A 59 -7.45 21.72 5.11
CA LYS A 59 -7.00 22.13 3.79
C LYS A 59 -6.16 21.06 3.12
N ALA A 60 -6.12 21.06 1.79
CA ALA A 60 -5.18 20.26 1.04
C ALA A 60 -4.70 21.02 -0.20
N THR A 61 -3.48 20.73 -0.60
CA THR A 61 -2.89 21.22 -1.85
C THR A 61 -2.42 20.07 -2.71
N VAL A 62 -2.60 20.21 -4.02
CA VAL A 62 -2.10 19.27 -5.03
C VAL A 62 -1.30 20.05 -6.04
N CYS A 63 -0.03 19.71 -6.22
CA CYS A 63 0.92 20.46 -7.05
C CYS A 63 0.92 21.96 -6.71
N GLY A 64 0.83 22.30 -5.41
CA GLY A 64 0.79 23.70 -4.93
C GLY A 64 -0.56 24.42 -5.08
N HIS A 65 -1.61 23.78 -5.61
CA HIS A 65 -2.93 24.35 -5.76
C HIS A 65 -3.91 23.85 -4.71
N ASP A 66 -4.62 24.76 -4.05
CA ASP A 66 -5.61 24.44 -3.03
C ASP A 66 -6.84 23.75 -3.65
N VAL A 67 -7.26 22.62 -3.06
CA VAL A 67 -8.34 21.77 -3.59
C VAL A 67 -9.73 22.39 -3.47
N ALA A 68 -9.93 23.40 -2.61
CA ALA A 68 -11.21 24.04 -2.39
C ALA A 68 -11.35 25.31 -3.23
N THR A 69 -10.28 26.11 -3.36
CA THR A 69 -10.31 27.42 -4.01
C THR A 69 -9.81 27.40 -5.45
N ASN A 70 -8.87 26.50 -5.78
CA ASN A 70 -8.25 26.39 -7.12
C ASN A 70 -8.59 25.07 -7.82
N THR A 71 -9.88 24.65 -7.74
CA THR A 71 -10.36 23.34 -8.23
C THR A 71 -10.05 23.08 -9.72
N THR A 72 -10.09 24.11 -10.57
CA THR A 72 -9.77 23.97 -12.00
C THR A 72 -8.30 23.62 -12.19
N ALA A 73 -7.39 24.36 -11.56
CA ALA A 73 -5.96 24.09 -11.64
C ALA A 73 -5.57 22.72 -11.04
N VAL A 74 -6.29 22.27 -10.01
CA VAL A 74 -6.13 20.90 -9.47
C VAL A 74 -6.56 19.87 -10.51
N ARG A 75 -7.75 20.01 -11.11
CA ARG A 75 -8.28 19.06 -12.11
C ARG A 75 -7.44 18.97 -13.38
N GLU A 76 -6.76 20.04 -13.77
CA GLU A 76 -5.79 20.04 -14.87
C GLU A 76 -4.52 19.23 -14.57
N ARG A 77 -4.21 19.01 -13.28
CA ARG A 77 -3.00 18.30 -12.80
C ARG A 77 -3.27 16.92 -12.26
N VAL A 78 -4.54 16.52 -12.19
CA VAL A 78 -4.95 15.25 -11.61
C VAL A 78 -5.72 14.40 -12.61
N GLY A 79 -5.23 13.23 -12.91
CA GLY A 79 -5.98 12.18 -13.60
C GLY A 79 -6.67 11.28 -12.59
N ILE A 80 -7.97 11.03 -12.74
CA ILE A 80 -8.72 10.21 -11.80
C ILE A 80 -9.36 9.03 -12.51
N LEU A 81 -9.05 7.83 -12.02
CA LEU A 81 -9.79 6.61 -12.29
C LEU A 81 -10.71 6.33 -11.11
N THR A 82 -12.00 6.36 -11.35
CA THR A 82 -13.03 6.02 -10.36
C THR A 82 -13.53 4.59 -10.55
N GLU A 83 -14.14 4.01 -9.52
CA GLU A 83 -14.74 2.66 -9.57
C GLU A 83 -15.75 2.51 -10.73
N SER A 84 -16.53 3.57 -11.01
CA SER A 84 -17.42 3.60 -12.17
C SER A 84 -16.69 4.19 -13.37
N PRO A 85 -16.65 3.49 -14.53
CA PRO A 85 -15.89 3.92 -15.70
C PRO A 85 -16.25 5.29 -16.25
N GLY A 86 -17.51 5.75 -16.14
CA GLY A 86 -17.97 7.05 -16.64
C GLY A 86 -17.73 7.24 -18.13
N LEU A 87 -17.96 6.18 -18.92
CA LEU A 87 -17.81 6.17 -20.37
C LEU A 87 -19.15 6.37 -21.06
N TYR A 88 -19.12 6.96 -22.25
CA TYR A 88 -20.27 7.05 -23.14
C TYR A 88 -20.39 5.77 -23.94
N GLU A 89 -21.26 4.86 -23.52
CA GLU A 89 -21.35 3.49 -24.04
C GLU A 89 -21.67 3.41 -25.54
N ASN A 90 -22.40 4.39 -26.07
CA ASN A 90 -22.74 4.47 -27.49
C ASN A 90 -21.59 5.01 -28.37
N LEU A 91 -20.54 5.53 -27.76
CA LEU A 91 -19.36 6.02 -28.48
C LEU A 91 -18.31 4.91 -28.56
N SER A 92 -17.54 4.91 -29.65
CA SER A 92 -16.36 4.06 -29.75
C SER A 92 -15.31 4.47 -28.70
N ALA A 93 -14.36 3.56 -28.40
CA ALA A 93 -13.27 3.86 -27.47
C ALA A 93 -12.50 5.13 -27.91
N GLU A 94 -12.15 5.23 -29.18
CA GLU A 94 -11.47 6.41 -29.75
C GLU A 94 -12.30 7.69 -29.58
N LYS A 95 -13.61 7.65 -29.92
CA LYS A 95 -14.50 8.81 -29.77
C LYS A 95 -14.73 9.22 -28.33
N ASN A 96 -14.76 8.26 -27.40
CA ASN A 96 -14.79 8.56 -25.97
C ASN A 96 -13.57 9.42 -25.59
N LEU A 97 -12.37 8.97 -25.97
CA LEU A 97 -11.14 9.70 -25.66
C LEU A 97 -11.04 11.04 -26.39
N GLU A 98 -11.47 11.14 -27.65
CA GLU A 98 -11.55 12.41 -28.39
C GLU A 98 -12.48 13.42 -27.69
N PHE A 99 -13.61 12.96 -27.15
CA PHE A 99 -14.53 13.80 -26.40
C PHE A 99 -13.86 14.40 -25.15
N PHE A 100 -13.18 13.56 -24.35
CA PHE A 100 -12.49 14.04 -23.16
C PHE A 100 -11.27 14.90 -23.49
N ALA A 101 -10.53 14.58 -24.56
CA ALA A 101 -9.43 15.42 -25.03
C ALA A 101 -9.89 16.85 -25.35
N LYS A 102 -11.06 17.00 -25.98
CA LYS A 102 -11.68 18.32 -26.23
C LYS A 102 -12.08 19.01 -24.93
N LEU A 103 -12.63 18.29 -23.95
CA LEU A 103 -12.98 18.87 -22.64
C LEU A 103 -11.75 19.39 -21.88
N TYR A 104 -10.60 18.71 -22.03
CA TYR A 104 -9.31 19.17 -21.49
C TYR A 104 -8.65 20.28 -22.33
N GLY A 105 -9.25 20.68 -23.46
CA GLY A 105 -8.69 21.70 -24.33
C GLY A 105 -7.39 21.29 -25.05
N LEU A 106 -7.17 19.99 -25.23
CA LEU A 106 -5.97 19.48 -25.84
C LEU A 106 -5.90 19.79 -27.35
N ASP A 107 -4.71 20.16 -27.83
CA ASP A 107 -4.47 20.28 -29.25
C ASP A 107 -4.80 18.98 -29.99
N GLN A 108 -5.36 19.09 -31.20
CA GLN A 108 -5.84 17.94 -31.96
C GLN A 108 -4.72 16.94 -32.29
N LYS A 109 -3.52 17.42 -32.62
CA LYS A 109 -2.37 16.59 -32.95
C LYS A 109 -1.88 15.84 -31.70
N PHE A 110 -1.74 16.57 -30.60
CA PHE A 110 -1.36 16.00 -29.30
C PHE A 110 -2.39 14.98 -28.83
N ALA A 111 -3.69 15.32 -28.88
CA ALA A 111 -4.77 14.40 -28.49
C ALA A 111 -4.72 13.08 -29.27
N ARG A 112 -4.53 13.13 -30.60
CA ARG A 112 -4.41 11.91 -31.41
C ARG A 112 -3.22 11.04 -31.00
N GLN A 113 -2.06 11.66 -30.73
CA GLN A 113 -0.87 10.96 -30.27
C GLN A 113 -1.12 10.27 -28.92
N GLN A 114 -1.73 10.96 -27.96
CA GLN A 114 -2.04 10.38 -26.64
C GLN A 114 -3.09 9.27 -26.73
N ILE A 115 -4.14 9.44 -27.53
CA ILE A 115 -5.16 8.41 -27.75
C ILE A 115 -4.51 7.15 -28.32
N GLU A 116 -3.69 7.28 -29.36
CA GLU A 116 -2.98 6.13 -29.94
C GLU A 116 -2.03 5.48 -28.92
N ARG A 117 -1.22 6.28 -28.23
CA ARG A 117 -0.28 5.80 -27.20
C ARG A 117 -0.98 4.95 -26.15
N TYR A 118 -2.02 5.50 -25.50
CA TYR A 118 -2.67 4.82 -24.39
C TYR A 118 -3.58 3.66 -24.83
N LEU A 119 -4.22 3.74 -25.99
CA LEU A 119 -4.97 2.60 -26.50
C LEU A 119 -4.06 1.42 -26.88
N ARG A 120 -2.85 1.67 -27.43
CA ARG A 120 -1.86 0.64 -27.70
C ARG A 120 -1.31 0.04 -26.42
N LEU A 121 -0.88 0.88 -25.49
CA LEU A 121 -0.30 0.49 -24.22
C LEU A 121 -1.25 -0.39 -23.38
N LEU A 122 -2.54 -0.08 -23.41
CA LEU A 122 -3.57 -0.81 -22.67
C LEU A 122 -4.23 -1.95 -23.48
N GLY A 123 -3.71 -2.24 -24.70
CA GLY A 123 -4.19 -3.35 -25.53
C GLY A 123 -5.59 -3.14 -26.13
N LEU A 124 -6.02 -1.89 -26.32
CA LEU A 124 -7.35 -1.55 -26.84
C LEU A 124 -7.33 -1.04 -28.29
N TRP A 125 -6.14 -0.91 -28.90
CA TRP A 125 -5.99 -0.28 -30.21
C TRP A 125 -6.81 -0.93 -31.32
N GLU A 126 -6.80 -2.27 -31.40
CA GLU A 126 -7.52 -3.00 -32.44
C GLU A 126 -9.04 -2.87 -32.32
N ARG A 127 -9.52 -2.60 -31.12
CA ARG A 127 -10.93 -2.40 -30.81
C ARG A 127 -11.34 -0.92 -30.65
N ARG A 128 -10.47 0.01 -31.02
CA ARG A 128 -10.69 1.45 -30.82
C ARG A 128 -11.96 2.01 -31.48
N LYS A 129 -12.43 1.34 -32.56
CA LYS A 129 -13.65 1.74 -33.30
C LYS A 129 -14.93 1.10 -32.77
N ASP A 130 -14.81 0.10 -31.88
CA ASP A 130 -15.96 -0.59 -31.31
C ASP A 130 -16.64 0.30 -30.24
N PRO A 131 -17.98 0.27 -30.15
CA PRO A 131 -18.71 0.96 -29.08
C PRO A 131 -18.23 0.47 -27.70
N SER A 132 -17.96 1.38 -26.80
CA SER A 132 -17.45 1.02 -25.46
C SER A 132 -18.46 0.25 -24.61
N GLY A 133 -19.76 0.32 -24.95
CA GLY A 133 -20.81 -0.50 -24.34
C GLY A 133 -20.62 -2.00 -24.54
N THR A 134 -19.95 -2.42 -25.65
CA THR A 134 -19.64 -3.83 -25.95
C THR A 134 -18.39 -4.34 -25.24
N PHE A 135 -17.68 -3.49 -24.52
CA PHE A 135 -16.45 -3.84 -23.83
C PHE A 135 -16.73 -4.64 -22.56
N SER A 136 -15.85 -5.60 -22.26
CA SER A 136 -15.85 -6.24 -20.94
C SER A 136 -15.60 -5.21 -19.83
N LYS A 137 -15.91 -5.56 -18.58
CA LYS A 137 -15.65 -4.69 -17.44
C LYS A 137 -14.18 -4.28 -17.37
N GLY A 138 -13.27 -5.23 -17.61
CA GLY A 138 -11.81 -4.95 -17.64
C GLY A 138 -11.40 -4.03 -18.79
N MET A 139 -12.00 -4.18 -19.99
CA MET A 139 -11.73 -3.27 -21.11
C MET A 139 -12.26 -1.86 -20.83
N LYS A 140 -13.45 -1.73 -20.20
CA LYS A 140 -13.98 -0.43 -19.74
C LYS A 140 -13.05 0.22 -18.73
N GLN A 141 -12.49 -0.56 -17.81
CA GLN A 141 -11.50 -0.09 -16.83
C GLN A 141 -10.24 0.46 -17.50
N LYS A 142 -9.65 -0.30 -18.44
CA LYS A 142 -8.50 0.13 -19.23
C LYS A 142 -8.79 1.40 -20.05
N LEU A 143 -9.98 1.51 -20.66
CA LEU A 143 -10.36 2.72 -21.39
C LEU A 143 -10.52 3.94 -20.47
N SER A 144 -11.04 3.75 -19.27
CA SER A 144 -11.15 4.81 -18.25
C SER A 144 -9.79 5.26 -17.74
N MET A 145 -8.83 4.33 -17.66
CA MET A 145 -7.43 4.64 -17.35
C MET A 145 -6.79 5.48 -18.48
N ALA A 146 -6.98 5.08 -19.75
CA ALA A 146 -6.55 5.89 -20.88
C ALA A 146 -7.10 7.33 -20.82
N ARG A 147 -8.38 7.48 -20.47
CA ARG A 147 -9.02 8.79 -20.28
C ARG A 147 -8.36 9.62 -19.19
N ALA A 148 -8.05 9.02 -18.04
CA ALA A 148 -7.41 9.71 -16.91
C ALA A 148 -6.01 10.26 -17.25
N LEU A 149 -5.38 9.70 -18.28
CA LEU A 149 -4.01 9.99 -18.69
C LEU A 149 -3.89 10.96 -19.89
N LEU A 150 -4.97 11.23 -20.60
CA LEU A 150 -4.95 11.97 -21.86
C LEU A 150 -4.23 13.32 -21.80
N HIS A 151 -4.39 14.05 -20.69
CA HIS A 151 -3.80 15.37 -20.46
C HIS A 151 -2.45 15.33 -19.77
N GLU A 152 -1.85 14.13 -19.66
CA GLU A 152 -0.53 13.88 -19.02
C GLU A 152 -0.40 14.49 -17.62
N PRO A 153 -1.31 14.18 -16.71
CA PRO A 153 -1.30 14.76 -15.37
C PRO A 153 -0.07 14.33 -14.59
N PRO A 154 0.55 15.22 -13.79
CA PRO A 154 1.66 14.85 -12.89
C PRO A 154 1.20 13.97 -11.71
N VAL A 155 -0.10 13.99 -11.37
CA VAL A 155 -0.69 13.20 -10.30
C VAL A 155 -1.80 12.32 -10.84
N LEU A 156 -1.78 11.04 -10.48
CA LEU A 156 -2.82 10.08 -10.79
C LEU A 156 -3.46 9.56 -9.51
N ILE A 157 -4.78 9.44 -9.50
CA ILE A 157 -5.57 8.84 -8.43
C ILE A 157 -6.32 7.66 -9.02
N LEU A 158 -5.98 6.46 -8.58
CA LEU A 158 -6.50 5.20 -9.11
C LEU A 158 -7.30 4.47 -8.03
N ASP A 159 -8.63 4.37 -8.24
CA ASP A 159 -9.54 3.66 -7.34
C ASP A 159 -9.77 2.23 -7.83
N GLU A 160 -9.24 1.25 -7.10
CA GLU A 160 -9.35 -0.18 -7.39
C GLU A 160 -9.02 -0.54 -8.86
N PRO A 161 -7.85 -0.11 -9.39
CA PRO A 161 -7.60 -0.16 -10.83
C PRO A 161 -7.53 -1.59 -11.40
N THR A 162 -7.32 -2.59 -10.57
CA THR A 162 -7.16 -4.01 -10.95
C THR A 162 -8.38 -4.87 -10.63
N SER A 163 -9.37 -4.38 -9.88
CA SER A 163 -10.48 -5.18 -9.32
C SER A 163 -11.36 -5.89 -10.35
N ALA A 164 -11.35 -5.43 -11.60
CA ALA A 164 -12.17 -5.96 -12.68
C ALA A 164 -11.38 -6.72 -13.75
N LEU A 165 -10.10 -6.98 -13.49
CA LEU A 165 -9.16 -7.56 -14.45
C LEU A 165 -8.82 -9.00 -14.08
N ASP A 166 -8.53 -9.79 -15.10
CA ASP A 166 -7.87 -11.07 -14.94
C ASP A 166 -6.40 -10.88 -14.46
N PRO A 167 -5.71 -11.94 -14.03
CA PRO A 167 -4.35 -11.83 -13.51
C PRO A 167 -3.36 -11.18 -14.50
N GLU A 168 -3.51 -11.42 -15.80
CA GLU A 168 -2.67 -10.83 -16.85
C GLU A 168 -2.95 -9.33 -16.98
N GLY A 169 -4.21 -8.94 -17.06
CA GLY A 169 -4.61 -7.53 -17.11
C GLY A 169 -4.22 -6.77 -15.85
N ALA A 170 -4.35 -7.38 -14.68
CA ALA A 170 -3.89 -6.80 -13.42
C ALA A 170 -2.36 -6.58 -13.41
N LYS A 171 -1.60 -7.55 -13.94
CA LYS A 171 -0.14 -7.38 -14.12
C LYS A 171 0.18 -6.22 -15.05
N GLN A 172 -0.47 -6.14 -16.21
CA GLN A 172 -0.26 -5.02 -17.16
C GLN A 172 -0.50 -3.66 -16.49
N VAL A 173 -1.53 -3.54 -15.64
CA VAL A 173 -1.79 -2.29 -14.90
C VAL A 173 -0.70 -2.00 -13.89
N ARG A 174 -0.21 -3.00 -13.16
CA ARG A 174 0.89 -2.80 -12.20
C ARG A 174 2.19 -2.38 -12.90
N ASP A 175 2.55 -3.07 -13.99
CA ASP A 175 3.73 -2.73 -14.80
C ASP A 175 3.62 -1.29 -15.32
N PHE A 176 2.44 -0.90 -15.77
CA PHE A 176 2.14 0.45 -16.22
C PHE A 176 2.27 1.51 -15.11
N VAL A 177 1.79 1.23 -13.87
CA VAL A 177 1.97 2.15 -12.74
C VAL A 177 3.46 2.35 -12.43
N GLN A 178 4.28 1.30 -12.54
CA GLN A 178 5.72 1.40 -12.38
C GLN A 178 6.38 2.24 -13.50
N GLU A 179 5.89 2.12 -14.73
CA GLU A 179 6.35 2.99 -15.84
C GLU A 179 6.04 4.47 -15.57
N LEU A 180 4.83 4.78 -15.11
CA LEU A 180 4.43 6.14 -14.73
C LEU A 180 5.29 6.72 -13.59
N LYS A 181 5.63 5.88 -12.61
CA LYS A 181 6.59 6.24 -11.55
C LYS A 181 7.97 6.56 -12.15
N GLY A 182 8.45 5.74 -13.09
CA GLY A 182 9.70 5.97 -13.82
C GLY A 182 9.70 7.28 -14.60
N GLU A 183 8.54 7.76 -15.06
CA GLU A 183 8.35 9.08 -15.68
C GLU A 183 8.29 10.22 -14.65
N GLY A 184 8.39 9.94 -13.34
CA GLY A 184 8.34 10.93 -12.25
C GLY A 184 6.92 11.35 -11.86
N ARG A 185 5.88 10.63 -12.27
CA ARG A 185 4.49 10.92 -11.88
C ARG A 185 4.19 10.38 -10.50
N THR A 186 3.42 11.13 -9.74
CA THR A 186 2.90 10.70 -8.44
C THR A 186 1.62 9.91 -8.62
N VAL A 187 1.49 8.76 -7.95
CA VAL A 187 0.30 7.91 -8.04
C VAL A 187 -0.27 7.66 -6.65
N ILE A 188 -1.55 7.99 -6.43
CA ILE A 188 -2.33 7.48 -5.29
C ILE A 188 -3.02 6.21 -5.76
N TYR A 189 -2.67 5.09 -5.13
CA TYR A 189 -3.17 3.76 -5.47
C TYR A 189 -4.09 3.27 -4.35
N CYS A 190 -5.40 3.31 -4.58
CA CYS A 190 -6.36 2.79 -3.62
C CYS A 190 -6.72 1.36 -3.97
N THR A 191 -6.51 0.46 -3.03
CA THR A 191 -6.84 -0.95 -3.18
C THR A 191 -7.18 -1.58 -1.84
N HIS A 192 -7.93 -2.67 -1.87
CA HIS A 192 -8.08 -3.58 -0.75
C HIS A 192 -7.17 -4.81 -0.89
N ASN A 193 -6.46 -4.95 -2.01
CA ASN A 193 -5.48 -6.01 -2.23
C ASN A 193 -4.13 -5.60 -1.62
N LEU A 194 -3.88 -6.11 -0.42
CA LEU A 194 -2.69 -5.76 0.37
C LEU A 194 -1.39 -6.29 -0.25
N ALA A 195 -1.44 -7.41 -0.99
CA ALA A 195 -0.29 -7.93 -1.72
C ALA A 195 0.12 -7.00 -2.87
N GLU A 196 -0.85 -6.38 -3.57
CA GLU A 196 -0.55 -5.35 -4.57
C GLU A 196 0.06 -4.12 -3.93
N ALA A 197 -0.53 -3.63 -2.83
CA ALA A 197 0.01 -2.48 -2.12
C ALA A 197 1.45 -2.73 -1.63
N GLN A 198 1.73 -3.93 -1.11
CA GLN A 198 3.06 -4.33 -0.65
C GLN A 198 4.09 -4.34 -1.77
N SER A 199 3.70 -4.77 -2.99
CA SER A 199 4.62 -4.91 -4.12
C SER A 199 4.82 -3.63 -4.93
N LEU A 200 3.84 -2.71 -4.90
CA LEU A 200 3.78 -1.57 -5.81
C LEU A 200 4.05 -0.23 -5.12
N CYS A 201 3.60 -0.07 -3.87
CA CYS A 201 3.62 1.21 -3.19
C CYS A 201 4.93 1.45 -2.43
N ASP A 202 5.48 2.66 -2.51
CA ASP A 202 6.63 3.10 -1.73
C ASP A 202 6.24 3.26 -0.26
N ARG A 203 5.13 3.94 -0.01
CA ARG A 203 4.51 4.09 1.30
C ARG A 203 3.01 3.83 1.20
N VAL A 204 2.44 3.43 2.31
CA VAL A 204 0.99 3.21 2.42
C VAL A 204 0.43 3.94 3.65
N ALA A 205 -0.79 4.48 3.50
CA ALA A 205 -1.60 4.98 4.60
C ALA A 205 -2.74 3.99 4.87
N ILE A 206 -2.89 3.60 6.12
CA ILE A 206 -4.05 2.83 6.59
C ILE A 206 -5.02 3.81 7.21
N ILE A 207 -6.25 3.86 6.66
CA ILE A 207 -7.30 4.77 7.11
C ILE A 207 -8.57 4.02 7.53
N LYS A 208 -9.25 4.57 8.55
CA LYS A 208 -10.61 4.20 8.93
C LYS A 208 -11.34 5.45 9.45
N ARG A 209 -11.87 6.27 8.52
CA ARG A 209 -12.39 7.62 8.73
C ARG A 209 -11.34 8.65 9.20
N ALA A 210 -10.29 8.19 9.84
CA ALA A 210 -9.09 8.95 10.19
C ALA A 210 -7.85 8.19 9.75
N LEU A 211 -6.71 8.85 9.78
CA LEU A 211 -5.42 8.21 9.53
C LEU A 211 -5.04 7.37 10.74
N ILE A 212 -4.81 6.07 10.53
CA ILE A 212 -4.30 5.16 11.58
C ILE A 212 -2.77 5.17 11.57
N ARG A 213 -2.17 4.92 10.41
CA ARG A 213 -0.71 4.85 10.27
C ARG A 213 -0.27 5.13 8.84
N VAL A 214 0.93 5.71 8.69
CA VAL A 214 1.66 5.84 7.40
C VAL A 214 3.05 5.27 7.57
N GLY A 215 3.55 4.61 6.55
CA GLY A 215 4.92 4.10 6.48
C GLY A 215 5.14 3.28 5.23
N THR A 216 6.36 2.85 4.99
CA THR A 216 6.63 1.82 4.00
C THR A 216 5.96 0.51 4.41
N PRO A 217 5.60 -0.39 3.49
CA PRO A 217 5.08 -1.70 3.85
C PRO A 217 5.96 -2.43 4.89
N ARG A 218 7.27 -2.35 4.72
CA ARG A 218 8.26 -2.95 5.64
C ARG A 218 8.24 -2.32 7.04
N GLU A 219 8.18 -0.99 7.14
CA GLU A 219 8.08 -0.29 8.44
C GLU A 219 6.80 -0.67 9.20
N LEU A 220 5.66 -0.81 8.50
CA LEU A 220 4.40 -1.21 9.13
C LEU A 220 4.47 -2.64 9.68
N GLN A 221 5.07 -3.56 8.94
CA GLN A 221 5.30 -4.94 9.36
C GLN A 221 6.22 -5.01 10.58
N GLN A 222 7.36 -4.31 10.54
CA GLN A 222 8.36 -4.29 11.60
C GLN A 222 7.86 -3.63 12.89
N ALA A 223 7.06 -2.59 12.78
CA ALA A 223 6.51 -1.88 13.95
C ALA A 223 5.59 -2.76 14.82
N LEU A 224 4.99 -3.80 14.25
CA LEU A 224 4.05 -4.68 14.95
C LEU A 224 4.66 -6.01 15.39
N TYR A 225 5.52 -6.58 14.55
CA TYR A 225 6.06 -7.93 14.79
C TYR A 225 7.54 -7.93 15.16
N GLY A 226 8.17 -6.77 15.17
CA GLY A 226 9.62 -6.65 15.29
C GLY A 226 10.36 -7.26 14.09
N ARG A 227 11.67 -7.21 14.10
CA ARG A 227 12.51 -7.91 13.12
C ARG A 227 12.87 -9.28 13.68
N LYS A 228 12.49 -10.34 12.96
CA LYS A 228 12.82 -11.73 13.34
C LYS A 228 13.60 -12.42 12.25
N VAL A 229 14.51 -13.30 12.63
CA VAL A 229 15.23 -14.16 11.72
C VAL A 229 14.79 -15.60 11.96
N GLU A 230 14.37 -16.29 10.90
CA GLU A 230 14.17 -17.74 10.90
C GLU A 230 15.50 -18.42 10.64
N ILE A 231 15.91 -19.29 11.55
CA ILE A 231 17.07 -20.15 11.41
C ILE A 231 16.57 -21.59 11.40
N ARG A 232 16.75 -22.29 10.28
CA ARG A 232 16.34 -23.69 10.16
C ARG A 232 17.54 -24.60 10.43
N VAL A 233 17.37 -25.46 11.40
CA VAL A 233 18.35 -26.48 11.80
C VAL A 233 17.93 -27.80 11.17
N THR A 234 18.82 -28.47 10.47
CA THR A 234 18.54 -29.77 9.81
C THR A 234 18.96 -30.97 10.60
N ASN A 235 19.90 -30.80 11.53
CA ASN A 235 20.38 -31.89 12.35
C ASN A 235 20.69 -31.39 13.77
N ALA A 236 20.05 -31.93 14.76
CA ALA A 236 20.33 -31.64 16.16
C ALA A 236 21.34 -32.63 16.75
N GLU A 237 21.89 -33.55 15.94
CA GLU A 237 22.95 -34.44 16.39
C GLU A 237 24.27 -33.67 16.49
N PRO A 238 24.98 -33.77 17.60
CA PRO A 238 26.27 -33.12 17.74
C PRO A 238 27.26 -33.75 16.75
N ALA A 239 27.86 -32.92 15.89
CA ALA A 239 29.00 -33.34 15.10
C ALA A 239 30.11 -33.79 16.06
N VAL A 240 30.45 -35.08 16.02
CA VAL A 240 31.56 -35.63 16.78
C VAL A 240 32.85 -35.12 16.14
N TYR A 241 33.32 -33.97 16.58
CA TYR A 241 34.68 -33.52 16.27
C TYR A 241 35.62 -34.30 17.22
N CYS A 242 36.08 -35.47 16.76
CA CYS A 242 37.20 -36.16 17.35
C CYS A 242 38.50 -35.42 17.02
N SER A 243 38.91 -34.48 17.85
CA SER A 243 40.31 -34.17 18.08
C SER A 243 40.48 -33.96 19.58
N ASP A 244 41.12 -34.99 20.17
CA ASP A 244 41.66 -35.00 21.53
C ASP A 244 40.67 -34.95 22.73
N GLY A 245 40.00 -36.07 22.97
CA GLY A 245 39.83 -36.56 24.35
C GLY A 245 38.83 -35.82 25.26
N VAL A 246 37.78 -35.22 24.77
CA VAL A 246 36.67 -34.77 25.61
C VAL A 246 35.37 -35.38 25.08
N GLU A 247 34.81 -36.35 25.78
CA GLU A 247 33.44 -36.82 25.60
C GLU A 247 32.48 -35.71 25.94
N ALA A 248 32.03 -34.97 24.91
CA ALA A 248 30.87 -34.11 25.02
C ALA A 248 29.62 -34.94 24.65
N GLY A 249 29.19 -35.78 25.60
CA GLY A 249 27.97 -36.55 25.47
C GLY A 249 26.76 -35.74 25.85
N GLY A 250 25.96 -35.37 24.88
CA GLY A 250 24.61 -34.85 25.04
C GLY A 250 24.09 -34.39 23.70
N GLU A 251 23.07 -35.04 23.17
CA GLU A 251 22.32 -34.53 21.98
C GLU A 251 21.83 -33.11 22.27
N MET A 252 22.31 -32.15 21.50
CA MET A 252 21.89 -30.74 21.65
C MET A 252 20.50 -30.59 21.10
N THR A 253 19.55 -30.25 21.96
CA THR A 253 18.15 -30.07 21.57
C THR A 253 17.92 -28.70 20.94
N MET A 254 16.80 -28.56 20.22
CA MET A 254 16.37 -27.25 19.71
C MET A 254 16.22 -26.20 20.83
N ASN A 255 15.88 -26.63 22.05
CA ASN A 255 15.79 -25.73 23.21
C ASN A 255 17.16 -25.24 23.66
N ASP A 256 18.17 -26.09 23.62
CA ASP A 256 19.55 -25.71 23.97
C ASP A 256 20.11 -24.71 22.97
N LEU A 257 19.80 -24.90 21.67
CA LEU A 257 20.14 -23.94 20.61
C LEU A 257 19.41 -22.61 20.78
N ALA A 258 18.14 -22.64 21.23
CA ALA A 258 17.38 -21.42 21.51
C ALA A 258 17.98 -20.65 22.71
N VAL A 259 18.35 -21.36 23.78
CA VAL A 259 19.04 -20.72 24.91
C VAL A 259 20.37 -20.14 24.48
N LEU A 260 21.16 -20.86 23.68
CA LEU A 260 22.43 -20.38 23.15
C LEU A 260 22.24 -19.10 22.29
N ALA A 261 21.27 -19.11 21.36
CA ALA A 261 20.96 -17.96 20.56
C ALA A 261 20.57 -16.72 21.42
N SER A 262 19.85 -16.94 22.52
CA SER A 262 19.42 -15.87 23.43
C SER A 262 20.57 -15.22 24.21
N THR A 263 21.73 -15.88 24.32
CA THR A 263 22.92 -15.30 24.97
C THR A 263 23.64 -14.25 24.13
N VAL A 264 23.37 -14.21 22.84
CA VAL A 264 24.01 -13.26 21.93
C VAL A 264 23.45 -11.85 22.18
N ARG A 265 24.33 -10.91 22.41
CA ARG A 265 23.95 -9.52 22.68
C ARG A 265 23.13 -8.92 21.52
N GLY A 266 21.95 -8.39 21.82
CA GLY A 266 21.04 -7.78 20.85
C GLY A 266 19.96 -8.75 20.34
N VAL A 267 20.01 -10.00 20.77
CA VAL A 267 18.91 -10.96 20.60
C VAL A 267 17.88 -10.71 21.70
N GLY A 268 16.60 -10.69 21.31
CA GLY A 268 15.44 -10.67 22.21
C GLY A 268 14.87 -12.07 22.42
N ASP A 269 13.58 -12.22 22.16
CA ASP A 269 12.90 -13.52 22.32
C ASP A 269 13.34 -14.51 21.25
N VAL A 270 13.53 -15.77 21.66
CA VAL A 270 13.77 -16.90 20.77
C VAL A 270 12.66 -17.93 20.95
N VAL A 271 11.97 -18.25 19.86
CA VAL A 271 10.86 -19.21 19.85
C VAL A 271 11.24 -20.42 19.01
N VAL A 272 11.09 -21.61 19.59
CA VAL A 272 11.27 -22.88 18.87
C VAL A 272 9.97 -23.27 18.17
N ALA A 273 10.04 -23.51 16.86
CA ALA A 273 8.92 -23.94 16.03
C ALA A 273 9.33 -25.16 15.17
N GLY A 274 9.28 -26.35 15.74
CA GLY A 274 9.80 -27.58 15.12
C GLY A 274 11.32 -27.48 14.92
N GLU A 275 11.80 -27.65 13.69
CA GLU A 275 13.22 -27.52 13.31
C GLU A 275 13.65 -26.05 13.05
N ARG A 276 12.90 -25.07 13.52
CA ARG A 276 13.17 -23.64 13.28
C ARG A 276 13.32 -22.88 14.59
N LEU A 277 14.27 -21.97 14.61
CA LEU A 277 14.39 -20.93 15.62
C LEU A 277 13.89 -19.63 15.02
N LEU A 278 12.92 -18.97 15.66
CA LEU A 278 12.48 -17.62 15.35
C LEU A 278 13.13 -16.68 16.35
N VAL A 279 14.15 -15.95 15.92
CA VAL A 279 14.99 -15.11 16.77
C VAL A 279 14.64 -13.65 16.55
N SER A 280 14.12 -12.99 17.57
CA SER A 280 13.85 -11.53 17.54
C SER A 280 15.16 -10.78 17.72
N MET A 281 15.44 -9.78 16.88
CA MET A 281 16.68 -9.01 16.90
C MET A 281 16.40 -7.52 16.67
N LEU A 282 17.17 -6.65 17.32
CA LEU A 282 17.09 -5.20 17.07
C LEU A 282 17.67 -4.84 15.70
N ASP A 283 18.76 -5.46 15.31
CA ASP A 283 19.44 -5.28 14.03
C ASP A 283 19.87 -6.65 13.47
N PRO A 284 19.01 -7.32 12.68
CA PRO A 284 19.34 -8.62 12.09
C PRO A 284 20.60 -8.60 11.23
N ASP A 285 20.85 -7.54 10.50
CA ASP A 285 22.00 -7.47 9.59
C ASP A 285 23.33 -7.51 10.37
N ALA A 286 23.37 -6.84 11.52
CA ALA A 286 24.54 -6.82 12.39
C ALA A 286 24.63 -8.06 13.30
N ILE A 287 23.49 -8.61 13.79
CA ILE A 287 23.47 -9.61 14.86
C ILE A 287 23.46 -11.04 14.32
N THR A 288 22.76 -11.31 13.19
CA THR A 288 22.63 -12.66 12.61
C THR A 288 23.98 -13.38 12.43
N PRO A 289 25.07 -12.75 11.94
CA PRO A 289 26.34 -13.43 11.79
C PRO A 289 26.90 -14.00 13.10
N TYR A 290 26.67 -13.31 14.22
CA TYR A 290 27.12 -13.79 15.54
C TYR A 290 26.27 -14.97 16.01
N VAL A 291 24.94 -14.91 15.88
CA VAL A 291 24.04 -16.01 16.24
C VAL A 291 24.37 -17.25 15.42
N VAL A 292 24.51 -17.12 14.12
CA VAL A 292 24.86 -18.22 13.21
C VAL A 292 26.19 -18.85 13.62
N ARG A 293 27.20 -18.01 13.90
CA ARG A 293 28.52 -18.51 14.33
C ARG A 293 28.44 -19.32 15.62
N GLU A 294 27.73 -18.82 16.63
CA GLU A 294 27.57 -19.52 17.91
C GLU A 294 26.86 -20.86 17.74
N LEU A 295 25.80 -20.93 16.94
CA LEU A 295 25.04 -22.14 16.65
C LEU A 295 25.91 -23.16 15.91
N VAL A 296 26.64 -22.76 14.89
CA VAL A 296 27.53 -23.65 14.10
C VAL A 296 28.71 -24.15 14.93
N LEU A 297 29.32 -23.27 15.74
CA LEU A 297 30.44 -23.70 16.64
C LEU A 297 30.00 -24.75 17.67
N ARG A 298 28.71 -24.82 17.95
CA ARG A 298 28.12 -25.85 18.83
C ARG A 298 27.58 -27.06 18.09
N GLY A 299 27.84 -27.19 16.79
CA GLY A 299 27.51 -28.33 15.96
C GLY A 299 26.13 -28.33 15.33
N ALA A 300 25.46 -27.17 15.27
CA ALA A 300 24.20 -27.04 14.54
C ALA A 300 24.45 -26.97 13.03
N ASP A 301 23.77 -27.81 12.26
CA ASP A 301 23.74 -27.75 10.80
C ASP A 301 22.57 -26.83 10.35
N LEU A 302 22.91 -25.72 9.72
CA LEU A 302 21.93 -24.73 9.30
C LEU A 302 21.61 -24.86 7.82
N SER A 303 20.34 -25.10 7.48
CA SER A 303 19.90 -25.19 6.06
C SER A 303 19.35 -23.88 5.51
N ARG A 304 18.89 -22.99 6.38
CA ARG A 304 18.36 -21.70 5.99
C ARG A 304 18.50 -20.68 7.12
N VAL A 305 18.88 -19.48 6.73
CA VAL A 305 18.86 -18.28 7.59
C VAL A 305 18.26 -17.15 6.79
N ALA A 306 17.11 -16.65 7.21
CA ALA A 306 16.41 -15.57 6.49
C ALA A 306 15.61 -14.69 7.45
N GLU A 307 15.53 -13.40 7.16
CA GLU A 307 14.60 -12.52 7.87
C GLU A 307 13.15 -12.97 7.58
N VAL A 308 12.31 -12.98 8.60
CA VAL A 308 10.91 -13.37 8.46
C VAL A 308 10.16 -12.20 7.83
N GLU A 309 9.64 -12.41 6.64
CA GLU A 309 8.76 -11.46 5.98
C GLU A 309 7.32 -11.75 6.38
N TYR A 310 6.71 -10.83 7.12
CA TYR A 310 5.28 -10.90 7.44
C TYR A 310 4.50 -10.27 6.29
N PRO A 311 3.38 -10.87 5.84
CA PRO A 311 2.48 -10.22 4.90
C PRO A 311 1.96 -8.88 5.46
N LEU A 312 1.86 -7.85 4.61
CA LEU A 312 1.27 -6.56 5.00
C LEU A 312 -0.16 -6.74 5.54
N GLU A 313 -0.85 -7.79 5.11
CA GLU A 313 -2.18 -8.16 5.57
C GLU A 313 -2.25 -8.36 7.09
N MET A 314 -1.25 -9.04 7.66
CA MET A 314 -1.21 -9.24 9.12
C MET A 314 -1.07 -7.91 9.86
N ALA A 315 -0.18 -7.05 9.40
CA ALA A 315 0.00 -5.71 9.98
C ALA A 315 -1.27 -4.85 9.84
N TYR A 316 -1.91 -4.92 8.69
CA TYR A 316 -3.16 -4.22 8.42
C TYR A 316 -4.30 -4.67 9.36
N LEU A 317 -4.51 -5.99 9.50
CA LEU A 317 -5.57 -6.54 10.36
C LEU A 317 -5.35 -6.18 11.83
N ASP A 318 -4.12 -6.25 12.31
CA ASP A 318 -3.78 -5.89 13.69
C ASP A 318 -4.01 -4.38 13.95
N LEU A 319 -3.57 -3.50 13.06
CA LEU A 319 -3.80 -2.05 13.18
C LEU A 319 -5.29 -1.68 13.17
N ILE A 320 -6.08 -2.32 12.31
CA ILE A 320 -7.52 -2.08 12.25
C ILE A 320 -8.22 -2.57 13.54
N SER A 321 -7.84 -3.76 14.05
CA SER A 321 -8.44 -4.32 15.26
C SER A 321 -8.14 -3.48 16.51
N ARG A 322 -6.90 -3.02 16.67
CA ARG A 322 -6.52 -2.10 17.75
C ARG A 322 -7.28 -0.79 17.68
N TYR A 323 -7.36 -0.19 16.50
CA TYR A 323 -8.11 1.05 16.30
C TYR A 323 -9.61 0.89 16.68
N ASP A 324 -10.24 -0.26 16.39
CA ASP A 324 -11.61 -0.53 16.79
C ASP A 324 -11.77 -0.64 18.30
N THR A 325 -10.81 -1.27 18.97
CA THR A 325 -10.82 -1.44 20.42
C THR A 325 -10.61 -0.09 21.13
N ASP A 326 -9.65 0.71 20.67
CA ASP A 326 -9.37 2.04 21.22
C ASP A 326 -10.52 3.02 20.94
N GLY A 327 -11.10 2.99 19.73
CA GLY A 327 -12.26 3.81 19.37
C GLY A 327 -13.53 3.47 20.17
N LEU A 328 -13.72 2.21 20.57
CA LEU A 328 -14.78 1.80 21.49
C LEU A 328 -14.53 2.32 22.90
N ALA A 329 -13.28 2.30 23.37
CA ALA A 329 -12.93 2.84 24.69
C ALA A 329 -13.15 4.36 24.76
N ASP A 330 -12.78 5.11 23.72
CA ASP A 330 -13.01 6.55 23.63
C ASP A 330 -14.50 6.91 23.57
N SER A 331 -15.33 6.11 22.87
CA SER A 331 -16.78 6.33 22.83
C SER A 331 -17.45 6.04 24.17
N MET A 332 -17.04 5.00 24.88
CA MET A 332 -17.55 4.67 26.22
C MET A 332 -17.14 5.71 27.27
N LEU A 333 -15.91 6.24 27.17
CA LEU A 333 -15.45 7.34 28.03
C LEU A 333 -16.18 8.66 27.74
N ALA A 334 -16.53 8.93 26.48
CA ALA A 334 -17.30 10.12 26.10
C ALA A 334 -18.77 10.01 26.59
N GLU A 335 -19.38 8.84 26.48
CA GLU A 335 -20.73 8.59 27.03
C GLU A 335 -20.77 8.65 28.56
N SER A 336 -19.76 8.11 29.26
CA SER A 336 -19.62 8.22 30.70
C SER A 336 -19.50 9.67 31.17
N ARG A 337 -18.69 10.49 30.50
CA ARG A 337 -18.51 11.93 30.79
C ARG A 337 -19.77 12.74 30.49
N LEU A 338 -20.56 12.36 29.48
CA LEU A 338 -21.86 12.98 29.19
C LEU A 338 -22.91 12.64 30.26
N GLN A 339 -22.91 11.43 30.79
CA GLN A 339 -23.80 11.02 31.91
C GLN A 339 -23.40 11.70 33.20
N GLU A 340 -22.11 11.87 33.49
CA GLU A 340 -21.64 12.61 34.68
C GLU A 340 -21.92 14.14 34.61
N ALA A 341 -22.04 14.69 33.40
CA ALA A 341 -22.38 16.12 33.22
C ALA A 341 -23.90 16.40 33.25
N LEU A 342 -24.73 15.38 33.27
CA LEU A 342 -26.21 15.47 33.31
C LEU A 342 -26.80 15.14 34.69
N VAL A 343 -25.96 14.85 35.69
CA VAL A 343 -26.29 14.69 37.11
C VAL A 343 -25.77 15.89 37.90
#